data_6242ba8bc3783dd111cf0dba79a811ba
#
_entry.id   6242ba8bc3783dd111cf0dba79a811ba
#
_cell.length_a   1.000
_cell.length_b   1.000
_cell.length_c   1.000
_cell.angle_alpha   90.00
_cell.angle_beta   90.00
_cell.angle_gamma   90.00
#
_symmetry.space_group_name_H-M   'P 1'
#
loop_
_entity.id
_entity.type
_entity.pdbx_description
1 polymer ?
#
loop_
_entity_poly.entity_id
_entity_poly.type
_entity_poly.pdbx_seq_one_letter_code
_entity_poly.pdbx_strand_id
1 'polypeptide(L)'
;MKYDEFIKHVQSVAQLDSREEAERATSATLETIRERIVGDESKDLASQLPKELGEFLRGREGENGQHFGLEEFIKMVSEKENVEPTAAAIHVRAVFTVLQSAVSPGEFADLQANFSPDYAEIFPAGSTVVSQ
;
A
#
# COMPACT_ATOMS: atom_id res chain seq x y z
N MET A 1 5.66 14.22 0.36
CA MET A 1 6.87 13.39 0.53
C MET A 1 7.43 13.06 -0.83
N LYS A 2 8.74 13.16 -1.00
CA LYS A 2 9.36 12.84 -2.29
C LYS A 2 9.65 11.36 -2.38
N TYR A 3 9.89 10.89 -3.61
CA TYR A 3 10.11 9.46 -3.87
C TYR A 3 11.23 8.89 -3.00
N ASP A 4 12.39 9.55 -2.97
CA ASP A 4 13.53 9.04 -2.20
C ASP A 4 13.21 8.94 -0.72
N GLU A 5 12.46 9.90 -0.20
CA GLU A 5 12.05 9.86 1.20
C GLU A 5 11.13 8.69 1.47
N PHE A 6 10.16 8.46 0.58
CA PHE A 6 9.22 7.36 0.73
C PHE A 6 9.96 6.03 0.78
N ILE A 7 10.86 5.81 -0.18
CA ILE A 7 11.60 4.54 -0.25
C ILE A 7 12.50 4.36 0.97
N LYS A 8 13.15 5.43 1.40
CA LYS A 8 14.03 5.37 2.56
C LYS A 8 13.22 5.01 3.83
N HIS A 9 12.03 5.57 3.97
CA HIS A 9 11.18 5.26 5.11
C HIS A 9 10.71 3.80 5.07
N VAL A 10 10.33 3.30 3.90
CA VAL A 10 9.95 1.89 3.78
C VAL A 10 11.11 0.99 4.17
N GLN A 11 12.31 1.32 3.68
CA GLN A 11 13.50 0.55 3.99
C GLN A 11 13.73 0.50 5.50
N SER A 12 13.55 1.64 6.16
CA SER A 12 13.78 1.75 7.59
C SER A 12 12.71 0.99 8.39
N VAL A 13 11.44 1.19 8.05
CA VAL A 13 10.33 0.58 8.80
C VAL A 13 10.36 -0.94 8.66
N ALA A 14 10.64 -1.44 7.47
CA ALA A 14 10.69 -2.88 7.21
C ALA A 14 12.05 -3.48 7.52
N GLN A 15 13.04 -2.65 7.87
CA GLN A 15 14.41 -3.07 8.18
C GLN A 15 15.02 -3.87 7.02
N LEU A 16 14.90 -3.32 5.82
CA LEU A 16 15.43 -3.96 4.62
C LEU A 16 16.89 -3.58 4.41
N ASP A 17 17.65 -4.51 3.85
CA ASP A 17 19.09 -4.32 3.68
C ASP A 17 19.44 -3.41 2.51
N SER A 18 18.56 -3.26 1.54
CA SER A 18 18.89 -2.46 0.36
C SER A 18 17.71 -1.60 -0.08
N ARG A 19 18.06 -0.55 -0.81
CA ARG A 19 17.06 0.33 -1.42
C ARG A 19 16.24 -0.42 -2.45
N GLU A 20 16.86 -1.32 -3.21
CA GLU A 20 16.13 -2.09 -4.23
C GLU A 20 15.05 -2.96 -3.61
N GLU A 21 15.30 -3.54 -2.45
CA GLU A 21 14.26 -4.31 -1.77
C GLU A 21 13.10 -3.42 -1.38
N ALA A 22 13.37 -2.21 -0.90
CA ALA A 22 12.32 -1.28 -0.53
C ALA A 22 11.52 -0.83 -1.77
N GLU A 23 12.19 -0.65 -2.89
CA GLU A 23 11.51 -0.29 -4.14
C GLU A 23 10.61 -1.41 -4.63
N ARG A 24 11.06 -2.66 -4.55
CA ARG A 24 10.24 -3.81 -4.95
C ARG A 24 9.04 -3.98 -4.01
N ALA A 25 9.27 -3.82 -2.72
CA ALA A 25 8.18 -3.93 -1.75
C ALA A 25 7.12 -2.86 -2.00
N THR A 26 7.55 -1.65 -2.30
CA THR A 26 6.66 -0.53 -2.55
C THR A 26 5.87 -0.74 -3.83
N SER A 27 6.54 -1.06 -4.94
CA SER A 27 5.84 -1.22 -6.20
C SER A 27 4.88 -2.41 -6.16
N ALA A 28 5.29 -3.52 -5.56
CA ALA A 28 4.43 -4.70 -5.45
C ALA A 28 3.18 -4.40 -4.63
N THR A 29 3.34 -3.66 -3.53
CA THR A 29 2.22 -3.32 -2.67
C THR A 29 1.27 -2.33 -3.36
N LEU A 30 1.80 -1.29 -4.00
CA LEU A 30 0.95 -0.30 -4.68
C LEU A 30 0.21 -0.94 -5.86
N GLU A 31 0.86 -1.80 -6.62
CA GLU A 31 0.18 -2.51 -7.72
C GLU A 31 -0.95 -3.38 -7.20
N THR A 32 -0.76 -4.01 -6.05
CA THR A 32 -1.80 -4.86 -5.46
C THR A 32 -2.94 -4.01 -4.91
N ILE A 33 -2.63 -2.83 -4.34
CA ILE A 33 -3.66 -1.87 -3.94
C ILE A 33 -4.51 -1.49 -5.15
N ARG A 34 -3.85 -1.19 -6.29
CA ARG A 34 -4.57 -0.82 -7.51
C ARG A 34 -5.59 -1.89 -7.92
N GLU A 35 -5.25 -3.16 -7.74
CA GLU A 35 -6.17 -4.25 -8.09
C GLU A 35 -7.30 -4.38 -7.09
N ARG A 36 -7.05 -4.08 -5.85
CA ARG A 36 -8.00 -4.34 -4.76
C ARG A 36 -9.07 -3.27 -4.60
N ILE A 37 -8.71 -2.01 -4.79
CA ILE A 37 -9.63 -0.91 -4.48
C ILE A 37 -10.29 -0.35 -5.74
N VAL A 38 -11.32 0.47 -5.54
CA VAL A 38 -12.01 1.13 -6.66
C VAL A 38 -10.99 1.98 -7.43
N GLY A 39 -11.01 1.90 -8.75
CA GLY A 39 -10.01 2.57 -9.59
C GLY A 39 -9.95 4.07 -9.41
N ASP A 40 -11.08 4.73 -9.20
CA ASP A 40 -11.08 6.17 -8.98
C ASP A 40 -10.44 6.53 -7.64
N GLU A 41 -10.59 5.68 -6.61
CA GLU A 41 -9.93 5.89 -5.34
C GLU A 41 -8.41 5.68 -5.49
N SER A 42 -8.01 4.70 -6.28
CA SER A 42 -6.60 4.47 -6.58
C SER A 42 -5.99 5.68 -7.28
N LYS A 43 -6.72 6.30 -8.19
CA LYS A 43 -6.29 7.52 -8.87
C LYS A 43 -6.14 8.68 -7.89
N ASP A 44 -7.10 8.82 -6.96
CA ASP A 44 -7.04 9.89 -5.96
C ASP A 44 -5.82 9.71 -5.06
N LEU A 45 -5.53 8.49 -4.65
CA LEU A 45 -4.36 8.20 -3.85
C LEU A 45 -3.09 8.57 -4.63
N ALA A 46 -3.04 8.20 -5.91
CA ALA A 46 -1.90 8.52 -6.77
C ALA A 46 -1.62 10.01 -6.82
N SER A 47 -2.68 10.83 -6.80
CA SER A 47 -2.52 12.26 -6.93
C SER A 47 -1.83 12.91 -5.74
N GLN A 48 -1.77 12.23 -4.60
CA GLN A 48 -1.10 12.75 -3.41
C GLN A 48 0.33 12.22 -3.25
N LEU A 49 0.76 11.36 -4.16
CA LEU A 49 2.08 10.74 -4.09
C LEU A 49 3.01 11.28 -5.18
N PRO A 50 4.33 11.10 -5.02
CA PRO A 50 5.25 11.44 -6.11
C PRO A 50 4.87 10.68 -7.38
N LYS A 51 5.14 11.29 -8.52
CA LYS A 51 4.75 10.73 -9.80
C LYS A 51 5.22 9.29 -9.98
N GLU A 52 6.44 9.00 -9.56
CA GLU A 52 7.02 7.67 -9.73
C GLU A 52 6.20 6.60 -9.00
N LEU A 53 5.60 6.96 -7.87
CA LEU A 53 4.78 6.04 -7.10
C LEU A 53 3.36 6.01 -7.63
N GLY A 54 2.83 7.17 -8.01
CA GLY A 54 1.47 7.26 -8.52
C GLY A 54 1.24 6.41 -9.75
N GLU A 55 2.29 6.22 -10.55
CA GLU A 55 2.17 5.41 -11.77
C GLU A 55 1.75 3.98 -11.47
N PHE A 56 2.12 3.44 -10.31
CA PHE A 56 1.74 2.08 -9.94
C PHE A 56 0.25 1.96 -9.57
N LEU A 57 -0.40 3.10 -9.32
CA LEU A 57 -1.80 3.13 -8.88
C LEU A 57 -2.78 3.52 -9.97
N ARG A 58 -2.31 4.01 -11.11
CA ARG A 58 -3.17 4.47 -12.18
C ARG A 58 -3.44 3.36 -13.19
N GLY A 59 -4.45 3.55 -14.00
CA GLY A 59 -4.76 2.63 -15.08
C GLY A 59 -6.06 1.86 -14.91
N ARG A 60 -6.71 1.98 -13.76
CA ARG A 60 -7.98 1.28 -13.51
C ARG A 60 -9.13 2.26 -13.24
N GLU A 61 -8.98 3.49 -13.70
CA GLU A 61 -10.01 4.52 -13.50
C GLU A 61 -11.33 4.04 -14.08
N GLY A 62 -12.39 4.24 -13.33
CA GLY A 62 -13.73 3.82 -13.73
C GLY A 62 -14.04 2.36 -13.45
N GLU A 63 -13.06 1.58 -12.97
CA GLU A 63 -13.29 0.16 -12.69
C GLU A 63 -13.52 -0.09 -11.21
N ASN A 64 -14.28 -1.13 -10.92
CA ASN A 64 -14.46 -1.56 -9.54
C ASN A 64 -13.25 -2.41 -9.15
N GLY A 65 -12.90 -2.36 -7.86
CA GLY A 65 -11.82 -3.20 -7.37
C GLY A 65 -12.25 -4.66 -7.26
N GLN A 66 -11.29 -5.52 -7.02
CA GLN A 66 -11.55 -6.94 -6.78
C GLN A 66 -11.56 -7.17 -5.28
N HIS A 67 -12.56 -7.90 -4.79
CA HIS A 67 -12.76 -8.04 -3.35
C HIS A 67 -12.07 -9.27 -2.77
N PHE A 68 -10.77 -9.35 -2.90
CA PHE A 68 -10.04 -10.43 -2.26
C PHE A 68 -9.59 -10.00 -0.86
N GLY A 69 -9.38 -10.98 0.02
CA GLY A 69 -9.02 -10.69 1.40
C GLY A 69 -7.53 -10.47 1.60
N LEU A 70 -7.15 -10.22 2.86
CA LEU A 70 -5.77 -9.93 3.20
C LEU A 70 -4.82 -11.05 2.83
N GLU A 71 -5.23 -12.30 3.05
CA GLU A 71 -4.36 -13.45 2.77
C GLU A 71 -3.98 -13.47 1.29
N GLU A 72 -4.96 -13.24 0.41
CA GLU A 72 -4.69 -13.18 -1.02
C GLU A 72 -3.83 -11.97 -1.38
N PHE A 73 -4.08 -10.84 -0.73
CA PHE A 73 -3.29 -9.62 -0.96
C PHE A 73 -1.81 -9.91 -0.67
N ILE A 74 -1.52 -10.50 0.49
CA ILE A 74 -0.16 -10.83 0.89
C ILE A 74 0.47 -11.83 -0.09
N LYS A 75 -0.30 -12.81 -0.54
CA LYS A 75 0.18 -13.79 -1.50
C LYS A 75 0.57 -13.12 -2.82
N MET A 76 -0.25 -12.19 -3.28
CA MET A 76 0.05 -11.47 -4.53
C MET A 76 1.33 -10.64 -4.41
N VAL A 77 1.52 -9.95 -3.27
CA VAL A 77 2.74 -9.19 -3.03
C VAL A 77 3.94 -10.13 -2.94
N SER A 78 3.78 -11.24 -2.23
CA SER A 78 4.83 -12.25 -2.10
C SER A 78 5.31 -12.74 -3.46
N GLU A 79 4.37 -13.00 -4.36
CA GLU A 79 4.70 -13.46 -5.71
C GLU A 79 5.37 -12.36 -6.53
N LYS A 80 4.88 -11.14 -6.44
CA LYS A 80 5.46 -10.03 -7.20
C LYS A 80 6.88 -9.71 -6.75
N GLU A 81 7.15 -9.86 -5.46
CA GLU A 81 8.47 -9.60 -4.92
C GLU A 81 9.38 -10.81 -4.96
N ASN A 82 8.82 -12.00 -5.14
CA ASN A 82 9.55 -13.25 -5.05
C ASN A 82 10.16 -13.42 -3.65
N VAL A 83 9.34 -13.23 -2.62
CA VAL A 83 9.73 -13.42 -1.22
C VAL A 83 8.69 -14.27 -0.51
N GLU A 84 9.02 -14.77 0.67
CA GLU A 84 8.07 -15.56 1.46
C GLU A 84 6.90 -14.70 1.93
N PRO A 85 5.71 -15.27 2.13
CA PRO A 85 4.56 -14.50 2.59
C PRO A 85 4.77 -13.78 3.91
N THR A 86 5.57 -14.35 4.83
CA THR A 86 5.84 -13.69 6.09
C THR A 86 6.63 -12.40 5.88
N ALA A 87 7.58 -12.41 4.94
CA ALA A 87 8.31 -11.21 4.60
C ALA A 87 7.41 -10.22 3.88
N ALA A 88 6.57 -10.69 2.98
CA ALA A 88 5.63 -9.83 2.26
C ALA A 88 4.70 -9.12 3.23
N ALA A 89 4.22 -9.80 4.27
CA ALA A 89 3.33 -9.18 5.25
C ALA A 89 4.01 -8.01 5.95
N ILE A 90 5.29 -8.16 6.29
CA ILE A 90 6.07 -7.09 6.92
C ILE A 90 6.21 -5.91 5.96
N HIS A 91 6.48 -6.20 4.68
CA HIS A 91 6.66 -5.17 3.68
C HIS A 91 5.35 -4.40 3.42
N VAL A 92 4.24 -5.10 3.35
CA VAL A 92 2.93 -4.48 3.15
C VAL A 92 2.62 -3.53 4.29
N ARG A 93 2.83 -3.99 5.54
CA ARG A 93 2.59 -3.16 6.71
C ARG A 93 3.47 -1.91 6.69
N ALA A 94 4.73 -2.05 6.28
CA ALA A 94 5.65 -0.92 6.21
C ALA A 94 5.18 0.10 5.17
N VAL A 95 4.74 -0.36 3.99
CA VAL A 95 4.27 0.55 2.96
C VAL A 95 3.01 1.29 3.42
N PHE A 96 2.08 0.61 4.07
CA PHE A 96 0.87 1.28 4.58
C PHE A 96 1.23 2.29 5.67
N THR A 97 2.22 2.00 6.51
CA THR A 97 2.68 2.93 7.53
C THR A 97 3.23 4.20 6.90
N VAL A 98 4.04 4.06 5.85
CA VAL A 98 4.61 5.22 5.17
C VAL A 98 3.53 5.98 4.39
N LEU A 99 2.57 5.26 3.79
CA LEU A 99 1.46 5.91 3.11
C LEU A 99 0.69 6.86 4.05
N GLN A 100 0.48 6.44 5.29
CA GLN A 100 -0.23 7.27 6.26
C GLN A 100 0.47 8.62 6.44
N SER A 101 1.80 8.62 6.42
CA SER A 101 2.56 9.86 6.57
C SER A 101 2.64 10.65 5.27
N ALA A 102 2.48 9.99 4.15
CA ALA A 102 2.70 10.61 2.83
C ALA A 102 1.45 11.29 2.26
N VAL A 103 0.28 10.94 2.74
CA VAL A 103 -0.97 11.49 2.20
C VAL A 103 -1.77 12.16 3.31
N SER A 104 -2.82 12.89 2.95
CA SER A 104 -3.64 13.56 3.95
C SER A 104 -4.41 12.54 4.80
N PRO A 105 -4.79 12.90 6.04
CA PRO A 105 -5.60 12.00 6.86
C PRO A 105 -6.91 11.59 6.19
N GLY A 106 -7.54 12.50 5.46
CA GLY A 106 -8.78 12.19 4.76
C GLY A 106 -8.55 11.17 3.65
N GLU A 107 -7.46 11.32 2.90
CA GLU A 107 -7.16 10.37 1.84
C GLU A 107 -6.83 8.99 2.40
N PHE A 108 -6.10 8.95 3.52
CA PHE A 108 -5.77 7.67 4.15
C PHE A 108 -7.04 6.99 4.68
N ALA A 109 -7.97 7.75 5.24
CA ALA A 109 -9.25 7.21 5.70
C ALA A 109 -10.06 6.65 4.54
N ASP A 110 -10.06 7.34 3.38
CA ASP A 110 -10.75 6.87 2.19
C ASP A 110 -10.13 5.58 1.67
N LEU A 111 -8.80 5.50 1.71
CA LEU A 111 -8.10 4.27 1.33
C LEU A 111 -8.53 3.12 2.26
N GLN A 112 -8.51 3.38 3.56
CA GLN A 112 -8.86 2.35 4.54
C GLN A 112 -10.30 1.86 4.36
N ALA A 113 -11.21 2.76 3.99
CA ALA A 113 -12.61 2.42 3.78
C ALA A 113 -12.83 1.46 2.61
N ASN A 114 -11.85 1.32 1.72
CA ASN A 114 -11.94 0.39 0.61
C ASN A 114 -11.55 -1.03 0.98
N PHE A 115 -11.11 -1.27 2.22
CA PHE A 115 -10.65 -2.58 2.63
C PHE A 115 -11.60 -3.21 3.64
N SER A 116 -11.73 -4.54 3.60
CA SER A 116 -12.57 -5.28 4.53
C SER A 116 -11.89 -5.39 5.90
N PRO A 117 -12.64 -5.73 6.96
CA PRO A 117 -12.06 -5.74 8.32
C PRO A 117 -10.87 -6.66 8.52
N ASP A 118 -10.72 -7.71 7.71
CA ASP A 118 -9.59 -8.61 7.82
C ASP A 118 -8.25 -7.91 7.53
N TYR A 119 -8.30 -6.72 6.90
CA TYR A 119 -7.07 -5.98 6.62
C TYR A 119 -6.59 -5.14 7.81
N ALA A 120 -7.30 -5.20 8.94
CA ALA A 120 -6.96 -4.35 10.08
C ALA A 120 -5.50 -4.48 10.51
N GLU A 121 -4.92 -5.66 10.39
CA GLU A 121 -3.57 -5.89 10.89
C GLU A 121 -2.47 -5.26 10.05
N ILE A 122 -2.76 -4.81 8.84
CA ILE A 122 -1.74 -4.12 8.05
C ILE A 122 -1.84 -2.60 8.18
N PHE A 123 -2.92 -2.10 8.75
CA PHE A 123 -3.04 -0.64 8.95
C PHE A 123 -2.32 -0.25 10.24
N PRO A 124 -1.65 0.91 10.25
CA PRO A 124 -0.92 1.34 11.44
C PRO A 124 -1.85 1.56 12.63
N ALA A 125 -1.32 1.32 13.81
CA ALA A 125 -2.07 1.55 15.04
C ALA A 125 -2.50 3.01 15.10
N GLY A 126 -3.73 3.25 15.53
CA GLY A 126 -4.24 4.60 15.64
C GLY A 126 -4.88 5.15 14.38
N SER A 127 -4.76 4.43 13.26
CA SER A 127 -5.37 4.90 12.02
C SER A 127 -6.83 4.50 11.92
N THR A 128 -7.29 3.65 12.76
CA THR A 128 -8.52 3.09 12.64
C THR A 128 -9.57 3.93 12.94
N VAL A 129 -10.29 3.92 12.46
CA VAL A 129 -11.21 4.59 12.69
C VAL A 129 -12.27 3.96 13.05
N VAL A 130 -12.41 3.41 13.16
CA VAL A 130 -13.29 2.81 13.44
C VAL A 130 -14.12 2.58 13.95
N SER A 131 -14.44 2.55 14.07
CA SER A 131 -15.02 2.29 14.53
C SER A 131 -15.88 1.98 14.83
N GLN A 132 -16.26 2.07 14.87
CA GLN A 132 -16.85 1.81 15.24
C GLN A 132 -17.49 1.79 15.12
#